data_85d2a61eb7e1985f4d45797b6ad222e5
#
_entry.id   85d2a61eb7e1985f4d45797b6ad222e5
#
_cell.length_a   1.000
_cell.length_b   1.000
_cell.length_c   1.000
_cell.angle_alpha   90.00
_cell.angle_beta   90.00
_cell.angle_gamma   90.00
#
_symmetry.space_group_name_H-M   'P 1'
#
loop_
_entity.id
_entity.type
_entity.pdbx_description
1 polymer ?
#
loop_
_entity_poly.entity_id
_entity_poly.type
_entity_poly.pdbx_seq_one_letter_code
_entity_poly.pdbx_strand_id
1 'polypeptide(L)'
;FVSQFEIPYLYGLTVGELAKMLNEEGMLKGEKGTNDTILKCNLTVVPMEGWSRDMVYTDTKLPWVLPSPHMPQAETSYYYPATGILGELGYMSIGVGYTLPFQMVAAPWVDAAALADALNALELPGVKFRPINVKPFYSVGKGENMGGVQIYITDYAKAHLTSIQFYIMQELAKLYPEKEVMANADQGRFRMFDLVSGSNFIREKFSETKQYKD
;
A
#
# COMPACT_ATOMS: atom_id res chain seq x y z
N PHE A 1 7.60 4.29 14.38
CA PHE A 1 6.55 3.26 14.35
C PHE A 1 6.50 2.48 13.05
N VAL A 2 6.99 3.02 11.95
CA VAL A 2 6.87 2.42 10.62
C VAL A 2 8.15 1.69 10.27
N SER A 3 8.02 0.43 9.75
CA SER A 3 9.12 -0.42 9.29
C SER A 3 10.28 -0.53 10.29
N GLN A 4 9.93 -0.94 11.51
CA GLN A 4 10.89 -1.11 12.60
C GLN A 4 11.80 -2.34 12.40
N PHE A 5 11.35 -3.30 11.60
CA PHE A 5 11.97 -4.61 11.43
C PHE A 5 12.10 -4.95 9.94
N GLU A 6 13.13 -5.71 9.58
CA GLU A 6 13.36 -6.22 8.24
C GLU A 6 12.45 -7.42 7.95
N ILE A 7 11.18 -7.14 7.69
CA ILE A 7 10.17 -8.12 7.32
C ILE A 7 9.43 -7.66 6.05
N PRO A 8 8.88 -8.57 5.25
CA PRO A 8 8.07 -8.19 4.09
C PRO A 8 6.89 -7.28 4.46
N TYR A 9 6.49 -6.38 3.57
CA TYR A 9 5.35 -5.48 3.80
C TYR A 9 4.07 -6.26 4.13
N LEU A 10 3.81 -7.33 3.39
CA LEU A 10 2.79 -8.33 3.73
C LEU A 10 3.48 -9.56 4.33
N TYR A 11 3.64 -9.57 5.63
CA TYR A 11 4.44 -10.57 6.35
C TYR A 11 3.71 -11.89 6.67
N GLY A 12 2.40 -11.98 6.43
CA GLY A 12 1.63 -13.23 6.54
C GLY A 12 1.52 -13.87 7.93
N LEU A 13 1.87 -13.16 8.99
CA LEU A 13 1.79 -13.61 10.37
C LEU A 13 0.60 -12.98 11.09
N THR A 14 0.03 -13.67 12.05
CA THR A 14 -0.85 -13.03 13.02
C THR A 14 -0.05 -12.08 13.93
N VAL A 15 -0.72 -11.15 14.59
CA VAL A 15 -0.07 -10.24 15.54
C VAL A 15 0.65 -11.00 16.65
N GLY A 16 0.06 -12.10 17.14
CA GLY A 16 0.66 -12.96 18.15
C GLY A 16 1.90 -13.69 17.65
N GLU A 17 1.88 -14.21 16.41
CA GLU A 17 3.05 -14.85 15.78
C GLU A 17 4.19 -13.84 15.57
N LEU A 18 3.85 -12.64 15.06
CA LEU A 18 4.82 -11.56 14.90
C LEU A 18 5.46 -11.18 16.25
N ALA A 19 4.65 -10.98 17.29
CA ALA A 19 5.14 -10.64 18.61
C ALA A 19 6.07 -11.73 19.18
N LYS A 20 5.73 -13.01 18.99
CA LYS A 20 6.60 -14.13 19.38
C LYS A 20 7.92 -14.10 18.63
N MET A 21 7.88 -13.99 17.29
CA MET A 21 9.08 -13.92 16.46
C MET A 21 10.01 -12.80 16.93
N LEU A 22 9.50 -11.59 17.09
CA LEU A 22 10.28 -10.43 17.51
C LEU A 22 10.93 -10.64 18.90
N ASN A 23 10.19 -11.25 19.84
CA ASN A 23 10.65 -11.49 21.19
C ASN A 23 11.65 -12.64 21.28
N GLU A 24 11.46 -13.72 20.53
CA GLU A 24 12.27 -14.94 20.60
C GLU A 24 13.57 -14.82 19.80
N GLU A 25 13.51 -14.19 18.63
CA GLU A 25 14.66 -14.04 17.74
C GLU A 25 15.57 -12.84 18.10
N GLY A 26 15.28 -12.14 19.19
CA GLY A 26 16.12 -11.04 19.68
C GLY A 26 16.09 -9.81 18.77
N MET A 27 14.97 -9.58 18.07
CA MET A 27 14.80 -8.43 17.19
C MET A 27 14.47 -7.14 17.94
N LEU A 28 14.09 -7.23 19.22
CA LEU A 28 13.79 -6.07 20.06
C LEU A 28 15.10 -5.50 20.60
N LYS A 29 15.46 -4.32 20.14
CA LYS A 29 16.67 -3.61 20.59
C LYS A 29 16.28 -2.48 21.54
N GLY A 30 17.15 -2.20 22.54
CA GLY A 30 17.02 -1.04 23.40
C GLY A 30 17.14 0.28 22.63
N GLU A 31 16.93 1.40 23.30
CA GLU A 31 17.05 2.74 22.70
C GLU A 31 18.43 2.94 22.05
N LYS A 32 18.46 3.66 20.91
CA LYS A 32 19.71 4.04 20.23
C LYS A 32 20.68 4.71 21.22
N GLY A 33 21.82 4.05 21.48
CA GLY A 33 22.86 4.55 22.36
C GLY A 33 22.95 3.86 23.75
N THR A 34 21.99 3.00 24.08
CA THR A 34 22.17 2.03 25.16
C THR A 34 22.67 0.74 24.51
N ASN A 35 23.85 0.25 24.93
CA ASN A 35 24.48 -0.98 24.44
C ASN A 35 23.50 -1.95 23.79
N ASP A 36 23.91 -2.67 22.74
CA ASP A 36 23.11 -3.64 21.92
C ASP A 36 22.36 -4.72 22.75
N THR A 37 21.69 -4.28 23.79
CA THR A 37 20.96 -5.15 24.72
C THR A 37 19.69 -5.61 24.02
N ILE A 38 19.64 -6.91 23.75
CA ILE A 38 18.43 -7.56 23.27
C ILE A 38 17.40 -7.53 24.40
N LEU A 39 16.26 -6.92 24.13
CA LEU A 39 15.15 -6.89 25.07
C LEU A 39 14.27 -8.13 24.89
N LYS A 40 13.80 -8.69 25.99
CA LYS A 40 12.82 -9.78 26.01
C LYS A 40 11.74 -9.47 27.04
N CYS A 41 10.53 -9.90 26.78
CA CYS A 41 9.43 -9.83 27.73
C CYS A 41 8.82 -11.21 27.97
N ASN A 42 8.13 -11.37 29.09
CA ASN A 42 7.23 -12.50 29.31
C ASN A 42 5.99 -12.31 28.43
N LEU A 43 5.94 -13.04 27.32
CA LEU A 43 4.87 -12.94 26.36
C LEU A 43 3.96 -14.17 26.43
N THR A 44 2.69 -13.96 26.66
CA THR A 44 1.65 -14.96 26.50
C THR A 44 0.73 -14.57 25.35
N VAL A 45 0.69 -15.38 24.31
CA VAL A 45 -0.24 -15.20 23.18
C VAL A 45 -1.46 -16.08 23.40
N VAL A 46 -2.63 -15.46 23.44
CA VAL A 46 -3.92 -16.16 23.46
C VAL A 46 -4.35 -16.38 22.01
N PRO A 47 -4.39 -17.64 21.52
CA PRO A 47 -4.76 -17.92 20.15
C PRO A 47 -6.24 -17.66 19.89
N MET A 48 -6.59 -17.32 18.66
CA MET A 48 -7.98 -17.26 18.23
C MET A 48 -8.52 -18.68 18.02
N GLU A 49 -9.78 -18.90 18.40
CA GLU A 49 -10.50 -20.13 18.13
C GLU A 49 -11.27 -20.03 16.80
N GLY A 50 -11.32 -21.12 16.03
CA GLY A 50 -12.09 -21.20 14.80
C GLY A 50 -11.54 -20.36 13.63
N TRP A 51 -10.30 -19.87 13.72
CA TRP A 51 -9.61 -19.17 12.65
C TRP A 51 -8.56 -20.04 11.97
N SER A 52 -8.46 -19.91 10.65
CA SER A 52 -7.37 -20.49 9.85
C SER A 52 -6.81 -19.44 8.89
N ARG A 53 -5.57 -19.65 8.44
CA ARG A 53 -4.81 -18.65 7.64
C ARG A 53 -5.38 -18.39 6.25
N ASP A 54 -6.13 -19.33 5.71
CA ASP A 54 -6.81 -19.24 4.42
C ASP A 54 -8.14 -18.50 4.47
N MET A 55 -8.64 -18.18 5.67
CA MET A 55 -9.88 -17.42 5.84
C MET A 55 -9.69 -15.94 5.44
N VAL A 56 -10.70 -15.43 4.75
CA VAL A 56 -10.92 -13.97 4.60
C VAL A 56 -11.85 -13.48 5.72
N TYR A 57 -11.90 -12.17 5.96
CA TYR A 57 -12.67 -11.63 7.09
C TYR A 57 -14.15 -12.05 7.07
N THR A 58 -14.76 -12.12 5.89
CA THR A 58 -16.17 -12.52 5.72
C THR A 58 -16.46 -13.95 6.16
N ASP A 59 -15.46 -14.84 6.14
CA ASP A 59 -15.62 -16.24 6.59
C ASP A 59 -15.81 -16.33 8.11
N THR A 60 -15.33 -15.31 8.82
CA THR A 60 -15.51 -15.23 10.29
C THR A 60 -16.96 -14.96 10.70
N LYS A 61 -17.79 -14.46 9.78
CA LYS A 61 -19.18 -14.02 10.01
C LYS A 61 -19.31 -12.92 11.08
N LEU A 62 -18.21 -12.28 11.44
CA LEU A 62 -18.20 -11.16 12.37
C LEU A 62 -18.58 -9.86 11.64
N PRO A 63 -19.27 -8.93 12.32
CA PRO A 63 -19.51 -7.61 11.76
C PRO A 63 -18.18 -6.87 11.60
N TRP A 64 -18.02 -6.15 10.49
CA TRP A 64 -16.84 -5.30 10.30
C TRP A 64 -16.85 -4.13 11.28
N VAL A 65 -15.80 -4.01 12.07
CA VAL A 65 -15.55 -2.85 12.93
C VAL A 65 -14.39 -2.07 12.32
N LEU A 66 -14.63 -0.80 12.01
CA LEU A 66 -13.64 0.05 11.34
C LEU A 66 -12.38 0.22 12.20
N PRO A 67 -11.22 -0.29 11.78
CA PRO A 67 -9.96 -0.06 12.50
C PRO A 67 -9.43 1.37 12.28
N SER A 68 -9.88 2.04 11.21
CA SER A 68 -9.49 3.39 10.82
C SER A 68 -10.63 4.05 10.03
N PRO A 69 -10.76 5.39 10.04
CA PRO A 69 -11.80 6.09 9.27
C PRO A 69 -11.81 5.80 7.76
N HIS A 70 -10.66 5.44 7.20
CA HIS A 70 -10.52 5.14 5.77
C HIS A 70 -10.59 3.64 5.44
N MET A 71 -11.04 2.82 6.40
CA MET A 71 -11.23 1.38 6.23
C MET A 71 -12.71 1.02 6.43
N PRO A 72 -13.63 1.54 5.58
CA PRO A 72 -15.08 1.41 5.79
C PRO A 72 -15.60 -0.01 5.61
N GLN A 73 -14.88 -0.86 4.89
CA GLN A 73 -15.28 -2.22 4.55
C GLN A 73 -14.10 -3.18 4.72
N ALA A 74 -14.37 -4.46 4.95
CA ALA A 74 -13.34 -5.48 5.11
C ALA A 74 -12.42 -5.57 3.87
N GLU A 75 -13.00 -5.46 2.68
CA GLU A 75 -12.29 -5.49 1.41
C GLU A 75 -11.29 -4.35 1.26
N THR A 76 -11.50 -3.22 1.93
CA THR A 76 -10.55 -2.09 1.90
C THR A 76 -9.16 -2.50 2.37
N SER A 77 -9.06 -3.51 3.25
CA SER A 77 -7.79 -4.04 3.75
C SER A 77 -6.89 -4.63 2.64
N TYR A 78 -7.49 -5.18 1.58
CA TYR A 78 -6.73 -5.70 0.43
C TYR A 78 -6.20 -4.59 -0.47
N TYR A 79 -6.89 -3.46 -0.55
CA TYR A 79 -6.49 -2.32 -1.38
C TYR A 79 -5.45 -1.42 -0.69
N TYR A 80 -5.41 -1.44 0.64
CA TYR A 80 -4.44 -0.65 1.39
C TYR A 80 -2.98 -0.94 0.94
N PRO A 81 -2.51 -2.19 0.87
CA PRO A 81 -1.17 -2.47 0.36
C PRO A 81 -0.99 -2.18 -1.14
N ALA A 82 -2.08 -2.07 -1.90
CA ALA A 82 -2.02 -1.83 -3.34
C ALA A 82 -1.77 -0.36 -3.72
N THR A 83 -2.00 0.58 -2.81
CA THR A 83 -1.87 2.02 -3.09
C THR A 83 -1.29 2.84 -1.94
N GLY A 84 -1.21 2.26 -0.73
CA GLY A 84 -0.86 2.99 0.48
C GLY A 84 0.54 3.62 0.45
N ILE A 85 1.54 2.91 -0.07
CA ILE A 85 2.91 3.42 -0.20
C ILE A 85 2.95 4.61 -1.17
N LEU A 86 2.30 4.49 -2.33
CA LEU A 86 2.16 5.59 -3.30
C LEU A 86 1.47 6.81 -2.67
N GLY A 87 0.46 6.57 -1.83
CA GLY A 87 -0.28 7.62 -1.13
C GLY A 87 0.57 8.47 -0.19
N GLU A 88 1.67 7.93 0.34
CA GLU A 88 2.60 8.67 1.20
C GLU A 88 3.27 9.83 0.48
N LEU A 89 3.41 9.77 -0.83
CA LEU A 89 3.94 10.87 -1.63
C LEU A 89 3.00 12.08 -1.70
N GLY A 90 1.70 11.89 -1.43
CA GLY A 90 0.71 12.98 -1.45
C GLY A 90 0.53 13.67 -2.80
N TYR A 91 1.03 13.08 -3.88
CA TYR A 91 1.03 13.64 -5.23
C TYR A 91 -0.19 13.24 -6.04
N MET A 92 -0.71 12.03 -5.78
CA MET A 92 -1.90 11.48 -6.43
C MET A 92 -2.96 11.13 -5.39
N SER A 93 -4.23 11.19 -5.78
CA SER A 93 -5.32 10.67 -4.96
C SER A 93 -5.33 9.15 -5.02
N ILE A 94 -5.30 8.50 -3.87
CA ILE A 94 -5.47 7.05 -3.72
C ILE A 94 -6.88 6.69 -3.23
N GLY A 95 -7.86 7.56 -3.48
CA GLY A 95 -9.25 7.39 -3.06
C GLY A 95 -9.55 7.85 -1.63
N VAL A 96 -8.54 8.18 -0.82
CA VAL A 96 -8.73 8.88 0.45
C VAL A 96 -9.25 10.28 0.13
N GLY A 97 -10.43 10.60 0.66
CA GLY A 97 -11.16 11.82 0.29
C GLY A 97 -12.28 11.61 -0.73
N TYR A 98 -12.49 10.36 -1.13
CA TYR A 98 -13.59 9.89 -1.96
C TYR A 98 -14.21 8.62 -1.37
N THR A 99 -15.23 8.05 -2.02
CA THR A 99 -15.95 6.86 -1.51
C THR A 99 -15.22 5.54 -1.75
N LEU A 100 -14.03 5.57 -2.36
CA LEU A 100 -13.21 4.41 -2.74
C LEU A 100 -11.80 4.48 -2.11
N PRO A 101 -11.66 4.55 -0.78
CA PRO A 101 -10.35 4.67 -0.15
C PRO A 101 -9.46 3.48 -0.53
N PHE A 102 -8.25 3.77 -0.98
CA PHE A 102 -7.21 2.84 -1.46
C PHE A 102 -7.56 2.06 -2.74
N GLN A 103 -8.79 2.15 -3.25
CA GLN A 103 -9.27 1.36 -4.38
C GLN A 103 -9.04 2.03 -5.75
N MET A 104 -8.40 3.18 -5.77
CA MET A 104 -8.17 3.94 -7.00
C MET A 104 -6.89 4.76 -6.92
N VAL A 105 -6.38 5.14 -8.10
CA VAL A 105 -5.33 6.16 -8.24
C VAL A 105 -5.77 7.15 -9.31
N ALA A 106 -5.73 8.45 -8.98
CA ALA A 106 -6.18 9.49 -9.90
C ALA A 106 -5.40 10.81 -9.72
N ALA A 107 -5.31 11.59 -10.80
CA ALA A 107 -4.79 12.95 -10.78
C ALA A 107 -5.47 13.82 -11.87
N PRO A 108 -5.41 15.17 -11.78
CA PRO A 108 -6.08 16.06 -12.74
C PRO A 108 -5.57 15.93 -14.18
N TRP A 109 -4.34 15.46 -14.35
CA TRP A 109 -3.65 15.36 -15.65
C TRP A 109 -3.71 13.96 -16.27
N VAL A 110 -4.37 12.99 -15.61
CA VAL A 110 -4.46 11.61 -16.09
C VAL A 110 -5.65 11.44 -17.02
N ASP A 111 -5.41 10.87 -18.22
CA ASP A 111 -6.44 10.27 -19.04
C ASP A 111 -6.78 8.88 -18.50
N ALA A 112 -8.01 8.73 -18.01
CA ALA A 112 -8.45 7.52 -17.34
C ALA A 112 -8.45 6.30 -18.26
N ALA A 113 -8.82 6.46 -19.53
CA ALA A 113 -8.85 5.36 -20.50
C ALA A 113 -7.43 4.91 -20.86
N ALA A 114 -6.56 5.86 -21.21
CA ALA A 114 -5.18 5.55 -21.56
C ALA A 114 -4.43 4.82 -20.44
N LEU A 115 -4.61 5.25 -19.16
CA LEU A 115 -3.99 4.58 -18.04
C LEU A 115 -4.58 3.18 -17.81
N ALA A 116 -5.90 3.01 -17.91
CA ALA A 116 -6.53 1.71 -17.74
C ALA A 116 -6.08 0.72 -18.81
N ASP A 117 -5.98 1.14 -20.06
CA ASP A 117 -5.53 0.32 -21.18
C ASP A 117 -4.08 -0.11 -21.01
N ALA A 118 -3.18 0.82 -20.64
CA ALA A 118 -1.77 0.53 -20.39
C ALA A 118 -1.59 -0.49 -19.25
N LEU A 119 -2.31 -0.32 -18.13
CA LEU A 119 -2.23 -1.23 -16.99
C LEU A 119 -2.86 -2.60 -17.29
N ASN A 120 -3.96 -2.67 -18.02
CA ASN A 120 -4.58 -3.95 -18.40
C ASN A 120 -3.73 -4.71 -19.42
N ALA A 121 -2.94 -4.01 -20.25
CA ALA A 121 -1.99 -4.64 -21.17
C ALA A 121 -0.82 -5.37 -20.47
N LEU A 122 -0.57 -5.07 -19.19
CA LEU A 122 0.41 -5.81 -18.38
C LEU A 122 -0.08 -7.20 -17.95
N GLU A 123 -1.36 -7.48 -18.09
CA GLU A 123 -2.00 -8.76 -17.74
C GLU A 123 -1.67 -9.23 -16.30
N LEU A 124 -1.66 -8.29 -15.34
CA LEU A 124 -1.31 -8.60 -13.95
C LEU A 124 -2.24 -9.67 -13.39
N PRO A 125 -1.71 -10.76 -12.81
CA PRO A 125 -2.52 -11.86 -12.31
C PRO A 125 -3.50 -11.39 -11.22
N GLY A 126 -4.77 -11.74 -11.37
CA GLY A 126 -5.83 -11.44 -10.39
C GLY A 126 -6.18 -9.96 -10.23
N VAL A 127 -5.79 -9.09 -11.17
CA VAL A 127 -6.05 -7.65 -11.12
C VAL A 127 -6.63 -7.16 -12.45
N LYS A 128 -7.59 -6.23 -12.36
CA LYS A 128 -8.12 -5.48 -13.51
C LYS A 128 -8.25 -4.01 -13.14
N PHE A 129 -8.13 -3.15 -14.14
CA PHE A 129 -8.23 -1.70 -13.99
C PHE A 129 -9.39 -1.18 -14.81
N ARG A 130 -10.24 -0.38 -14.19
CA ARG A 130 -11.35 0.30 -14.87
C ARG A 130 -11.08 1.80 -14.89
N PRO A 131 -11.27 2.51 -16.01
CA PRO A 131 -11.18 3.97 -16.04
C PRO A 131 -12.23 4.58 -15.11
N ILE A 132 -11.84 5.63 -14.36
CA ILE A 132 -12.72 6.36 -13.46
C ILE A 132 -12.44 7.86 -13.53
N ASN A 133 -13.52 8.67 -13.44
CA ASN A 133 -13.41 10.10 -13.23
C ASN A 133 -14.05 10.45 -11.90
N VAL A 134 -13.36 11.24 -11.08
CA VAL A 134 -13.76 11.53 -9.71
C VAL A 134 -13.54 12.99 -9.35
N LYS A 135 -14.21 13.43 -8.29
CA LYS A 135 -14.00 14.73 -7.67
C LYS A 135 -13.95 14.55 -6.15
N PRO A 136 -12.75 14.47 -5.55
CA PRO A 136 -12.61 14.24 -4.12
C PRO A 136 -13.23 15.34 -3.26
N PHE A 137 -13.76 14.96 -2.10
CA PHE A 137 -14.37 15.90 -1.14
C PHE A 137 -13.34 16.55 -0.23
N TYR A 138 -12.24 15.84 0.06
CA TYR A 138 -11.11 16.29 0.88
C TYR A 138 -9.81 15.59 0.43
N SER A 139 -8.69 15.85 1.11
CA SER A 139 -7.38 15.29 0.81
C SER A 139 -6.85 15.72 -0.56
N VAL A 140 -6.01 14.89 -1.18
CA VAL A 140 -5.37 15.19 -2.46
C VAL A 140 -6.42 15.39 -3.56
N GLY A 141 -6.35 16.53 -4.24
CA GLY A 141 -7.25 16.89 -5.33
C GLY A 141 -8.65 17.32 -4.90
N LYS A 142 -8.81 17.75 -3.64
CA LYS A 142 -10.10 18.26 -3.14
C LYS A 142 -10.73 19.28 -4.11
N GLY A 143 -11.93 18.92 -4.61
CA GLY A 143 -12.71 19.79 -5.48
C GLY A 143 -12.24 19.85 -6.95
N GLU A 144 -11.18 19.12 -7.33
CA GLU A 144 -10.68 19.01 -8.69
C GLU A 144 -11.31 17.82 -9.42
N ASN A 145 -11.54 17.95 -10.72
CA ASN A 145 -11.88 16.80 -11.55
C ASN A 145 -10.61 16.03 -11.86
N MET A 146 -10.62 14.74 -11.60
CA MET A 146 -9.47 13.86 -11.79
C MET A 146 -9.85 12.65 -12.63
N GLY A 147 -8.99 12.27 -13.57
CA GLY A 147 -9.01 10.98 -14.24
C GLY A 147 -8.09 10.00 -13.54
N GLY A 148 -8.36 8.71 -13.69
CA GLY A 148 -7.54 7.66 -13.10
C GLY A 148 -8.12 6.28 -13.31
N VAL A 149 -7.66 5.33 -12.48
CA VAL A 149 -8.13 3.95 -12.52
C VAL A 149 -8.68 3.51 -11.17
N GLN A 150 -9.78 2.76 -11.23
CA GLN A 150 -10.24 1.94 -10.12
C GLN A 150 -9.63 0.55 -10.25
N ILE A 151 -9.11 0.04 -9.15
CA ILE A 151 -8.48 -1.28 -9.06
C ILE A 151 -9.55 -2.31 -8.71
N TYR A 152 -9.60 -3.42 -9.43
CA TYR A 152 -10.41 -4.59 -9.11
C TYR A 152 -9.49 -5.77 -8.86
N ILE A 153 -9.54 -6.34 -7.66
CA ILE A 153 -8.87 -7.59 -7.34
C ILE A 153 -9.85 -8.71 -7.68
N THR A 154 -9.57 -9.43 -8.75
CA THR A 154 -10.43 -10.50 -9.29
C THR A 154 -10.06 -11.88 -8.76
N ASP A 155 -8.84 -12.02 -8.22
CA ASP A 155 -8.35 -13.24 -7.60
C ASP A 155 -7.29 -12.88 -6.53
N TYR A 156 -7.69 -12.93 -5.27
CA TYR A 156 -6.81 -12.56 -4.14
C TYR A 156 -5.62 -13.50 -3.97
N ALA A 157 -5.74 -14.75 -4.39
CA ALA A 157 -4.66 -15.73 -4.27
C ALA A 157 -3.54 -15.49 -5.30
N LYS A 158 -3.85 -14.84 -6.42
CA LYS A 158 -2.90 -14.56 -7.51
C LYS A 158 -2.38 -13.14 -7.51
N ALA A 159 -3.14 -12.20 -6.93
CA ALA A 159 -2.80 -10.78 -6.96
C ALA A 159 -1.57 -10.46 -6.08
N HIS A 160 -0.53 -9.92 -6.67
CA HIS A 160 0.62 -9.38 -5.96
C HIS A 160 0.30 -7.95 -5.49
N LEU A 161 -0.44 -7.81 -4.39
CA LEU A 161 -1.07 -6.57 -3.97
C LEU A 161 -0.08 -5.40 -3.87
N THR A 162 1.04 -5.58 -3.18
CA THR A 162 2.01 -4.49 -2.94
C THR A 162 2.66 -3.99 -4.23
N SER A 163 2.78 -4.83 -5.27
CA SER A 163 3.39 -4.43 -6.53
C SER A 163 2.50 -3.57 -7.42
N ILE A 164 1.18 -3.58 -7.22
CA ILE A 164 0.21 -2.86 -8.06
C ILE A 164 0.57 -1.37 -8.17
N GLN A 165 0.87 -0.72 -7.06
CA GLN A 165 1.21 0.70 -7.03
C GLN A 165 2.47 1.03 -7.84
N PHE A 166 3.45 0.15 -7.84
CA PHE A 166 4.68 0.36 -8.60
C PHE A 166 4.48 0.19 -10.11
N TYR A 167 3.61 -0.73 -10.52
CA TYR A 167 3.18 -0.81 -11.93
C TYR A 167 2.38 0.44 -12.34
N ILE A 168 1.52 0.96 -11.48
CA ILE A 168 0.81 2.22 -11.74
C ILE A 168 1.82 3.36 -11.92
N MET A 169 2.80 3.49 -11.03
CA MET A 169 3.86 4.51 -11.15
C MET A 169 4.66 4.36 -12.43
N GLN A 170 4.98 3.13 -12.83
CA GLN A 170 5.70 2.82 -14.07
C GLN A 170 4.90 3.26 -15.30
N GLU A 171 3.64 2.89 -15.41
CA GLU A 171 2.82 3.26 -16.58
C GLU A 171 2.53 4.76 -16.62
N LEU A 172 2.39 5.41 -15.46
CA LEU A 172 2.30 6.86 -15.39
C LEU A 172 3.58 7.55 -15.88
N ALA A 173 4.76 7.03 -15.52
CA ALA A 173 6.03 7.59 -15.98
C ALA A 173 6.22 7.43 -17.51
N LYS A 174 5.68 6.38 -18.10
CA LYS A 174 5.69 6.18 -19.57
C LYS A 174 4.71 7.12 -20.29
N LEU A 175 3.49 7.22 -19.79
CA LEU A 175 2.43 8.03 -20.40
C LEU A 175 2.65 9.53 -20.20
N TYR A 176 3.21 9.93 -19.06
CA TYR A 176 3.36 11.31 -18.63
C TYR A 176 4.77 11.56 -18.05
N PRO A 177 5.83 11.52 -18.86
CA PRO A 177 7.21 11.64 -18.37
C PRO A 177 7.45 12.93 -17.56
N GLU A 178 6.80 14.04 -17.94
CA GLU A 178 6.90 15.33 -17.27
C GLU A 178 6.15 15.37 -15.92
N LYS A 179 5.27 14.40 -15.66
CA LYS A 179 4.50 14.22 -14.42
C LYS A 179 4.96 13.03 -13.61
N GLU A 180 6.13 12.50 -13.88
CA GLU A 180 6.69 11.37 -13.16
C GLU A 180 6.65 11.61 -11.65
N VAL A 181 6.17 10.59 -10.91
CA VAL A 181 5.74 10.73 -9.51
C VAL A 181 6.89 11.17 -8.60
N MET A 182 8.07 10.55 -8.71
CA MET A 182 9.22 10.88 -7.84
C MET A 182 9.82 12.24 -8.15
N ALA A 183 9.79 12.68 -9.41
CA ALA A 183 10.31 13.99 -9.79
C ALA A 183 9.40 15.16 -9.38
N ASN A 184 8.10 14.90 -9.22
CA ASN A 184 7.10 15.94 -8.99
C ASN A 184 6.48 15.91 -7.58
N ALA A 185 6.65 14.83 -6.82
CA ALA A 185 6.18 14.77 -5.44
C ALA A 185 6.98 15.72 -4.54
N ASP A 186 6.33 16.21 -3.48
CA ASP A 186 7.01 17.00 -2.45
C ASP A 186 8.11 16.17 -1.77
N GLN A 187 9.35 16.64 -1.86
CA GLN A 187 10.50 15.94 -1.26
C GLN A 187 10.38 15.79 0.26
N GLY A 188 9.62 16.68 0.93
CA GLY A 188 9.31 16.54 2.36
C GLY A 188 8.55 15.24 2.69
N ARG A 189 7.89 14.63 1.69
CA ARG A 189 7.16 13.37 1.83
C ARG A 189 8.04 12.14 1.65
N PHE A 190 9.23 12.27 1.06
CA PHE A 190 10.13 11.14 0.80
C PHE A 190 10.53 10.38 2.06
N ARG A 191 10.73 11.09 3.17
CA ARG A 191 11.04 10.43 4.44
C ARG A 191 9.96 9.42 4.85
N MET A 192 8.68 9.77 4.69
CA MET A 192 7.59 8.85 5.04
C MET A 192 7.48 7.70 4.03
N PHE A 193 7.63 7.99 2.74
CA PHE A 193 7.69 6.95 1.70
C PHE A 193 8.81 5.94 1.98
N ASP A 194 10.03 6.41 2.30
CA ASP A 194 11.17 5.55 2.63
C ASP A 194 10.93 4.72 3.89
N LEU A 195 10.32 5.33 4.92
CA LEU A 195 9.96 4.61 6.15
C LEU A 195 8.94 3.51 5.91
N VAL A 196 7.91 3.78 5.10
CA VAL A 196 6.88 2.77 4.77
C VAL A 196 7.43 1.68 3.87
N SER A 197 8.33 2.03 2.95
CA SER A 197 9.02 1.07 2.07
C SER A 197 10.11 0.26 2.78
N GLY A 198 10.51 0.66 4.00
CA GLY A 198 11.57 0.04 4.79
C GLY A 198 12.98 0.60 4.51
N SER A 199 13.18 1.28 3.39
CA SER A 199 14.43 1.96 3.02
C SER A 199 14.20 2.97 1.90
N ASN A 200 15.24 3.75 1.55
CA ASN A 200 15.24 4.63 0.39
C ASN A 200 15.47 3.91 -0.95
N PHE A 201 15.77 2.61 -0.91
CA PHE A 201 16.18 1.84 -2.10
C PHE A 201 15.13 1.90 -3.23
N ILE A 202 13.86 1.67 -2.90
CA ILE A 202 12.77 1.71 -3.91
C ILE A 202 12.68 3.09 -4.56
N ARG A 203 12.73 4.17 -3.75
CA ARG A 203 12.66 5.53 -4.25
C ARG A 203 13.83 5.87 -5.17
N GLU A 204 15.04 5.56 -4.74
CA GLU A 204 16.26 5.84 -5.52
C GLU A 204 16.27 5.04 -6.83
N LYS A 205 16.01 3.74 -6.74
CA LYS A 205 15.98 2.86 -7.91
C LYS A 205 14.89 3.25 -8.89
N PHE A 206 13.67 3.52 -8.43
CA PHE A 206 12.59 3.99 -9.30
C PHE A 206 12.88 5.35 -9.91
N SER A 207 13.49 6.28 -9.17
CA SER A 207 13.91 7.58 -9.71
C SER A 207 14.92 7.45 -10.84
N GLU A 208 15.76 6.42 -10.80
CA GLU A 208 16.77 6.12 -11.83
C GLU A 208 16.15 5.42 -13.05
N THR A 209 15.45 4.32 -12.84
CA THR A 209 15.01 3.41 -13.91
C THR A 209 13.60 3.71 -14.43
N LYS A 210 12.73 4.30 -13.63
CA LYS A 210 11.28 4.45 -13.87
C LYS A 210 10.57 3.11 -14.09
N GLN A 211 11.17 2.02 -13.66
CA GLN A 211 10.65 0.67 -13.84
C GLN A 211 10.60 -0.07 -12.50
N TYR A 212 9.67 -1.02 -12.39
CA TYR A 212 9.48 -1.78 -11.17
C TYR A 212 10.29 -3.09 -11.13
N LYS A 213 10.56 -3.69 -12.27
CA LYS A 213 11.15 -5.04 -12.38
C LYS A 213 12.58 -5.07 -12.89
N ASP A 214 13.38 -4.04 -12.69
CA ASP A 214 14.79 -4.06 -13.11
C ASP A 214 15.75 -3.97 -11.93
#